data_79b5a8bdd1f788a8b889387a19a92f0a
#
_entry.id   79b5a8bdd1f788a8b889387a19a92f0a
#
_cell.length_a   1.000
_cell.length_b   1.000
_cell.length_c   1.000
_cell.angle_alpha   90.00
_cell.angle_beta   90.00
_cell.angle_gamma   90.00
#
_symmetry.space_group_name_H-M   'P 1'
#
loop_
_entity.id
_entity.type
_entity.pdbx_description
1 polymer ?
#
loop_
_entity_poly.entity_id
_entity_poly.type
_entity_poly.pdbx_seq_one_letter_code
_entity_poly.pdbx_strand_id
1 'polypeptide(L)'
;MGAEKLKIENGELKMKEPVTCNFSMAEVFSFLEELRENNNREWFNAHKEWYLAVKAGHEDFINRVIPALAVTEPEVDGLTAKDCIFRIYRDVRFSPNKEPYKTHIGAYMVKGGKQSPRAGYYVHIEPGNCMIGGGIWCPEPSLLKALRKDVYDNIDEFTGIIRDAEFQKHYVLEGEKLKKVPAPFPADFPEKASRHGSSSLPGTLSSSRRIFSRSREMRSWSAGSGAGASPGTGSS
;
A
#
# COMPACT_ATOMS: atom_id res chain seq x y z
N MET A 1 7.13 -28.86 5.81
CA MET A 1 8.32 -28.05 5.54
C MET A 1 8.29 -26.89 6.52
N GLY A 2 9.32 -26.80 7.38
CA GLY A 2 9.31 -26.01 8.59
C GLY A 2 9.31 -24.51 8.36
N ALA A 3 8.40 -23.83 9.03
CA ALA A 3 8.44 -22.38 9.17
C ALA A 3 9.64 -22.01 10.06
N GLU A 4 10.67 -21.40 9.47
CA GLU A 4 11.77 -20.83 10.24
C GLU A 4 11.25 -19.61 11.00
N LYS A 5 11.32 -19.72 12.32
CA LYS A 5 10.86 -18.67 13.24
C LYS A 5 11.84 -17.49 13.22
N LEU A 6 11.35 -16.31 12.88
CA LEU A 6 12.02 -15.04 13.15
C LEU A 6 12.26 -14.88 14.66
N LYS A 7 13.46 -14.44 15.04
CA LYS A 7 13.78 -14.11 16.43
C LYS A 7 13.98 -12.61 16.57
N ILE A 8 13.40 -12.04 17.62
CA ILE A 8 13.68 -10.68 18.05
C ILE A 8 14.84 -10.76 19.05
N GLU A 9 15.97 -10.17 18.72
CA GLU A 9 17.08 -9.98 19.65
C GLU A 9 17.36 -8.48 19.79
N ASN A 10 17.32 -7.97 21.01
CA ASN A 10 17.56 -6.55 21.37
C ASN A 10 16.64 -5.53 20.65
N GLY A 11 15.39 -5.89 20.37
CA GLY A 11 14.44 -4.99 19.70
C GLY A 11 14.64 -4.85 18.18
N GLU A 12 15.62 -5.53 17.60
CA GLU A 12 15.83 -5.59 16.16
C GLU A 12 15.38 -6.93 15.59
N LEU A 13 14.68 -6.85 14.46
CA LEU A 13 14.25 -8.03 13.70
C LEU A 13 15.44 -8.56 12.88
N LYS A 14 16.13 -9.58 13.39
CA LYS A 14 17.21 -10.24 12.66
C LYS A 14 16.67 -11.38 11.80
N MET A 15 16.78 -11.22 10.51
CA MET A 15 16.57 -12.32 9.54
C MET A 15 17.76 -13.29 9.60
N LYS A 16 17.46 -14.55 9.89
CA LYS A 16 18.44 -15.64 9.88
C LYS A 16 18.62 -16.06 8.42
N GLU A 17 19.73 -15.66 7.80
CA GLU A 17 20.14 -15.94 6.42
C GLU A 17 19.36 -15.18 5.31
N PRO A 18 20.03 -14.64 4.30
CA PRO A 18 19.36 -14.11 3.12
C PRO A 18 18.76 -15.30 2.36
N VAL A 19 17.46 -15.51 2.52
CA VAL A 19 16.71 -16.39 1.62
C VAL A 19 16.92 -15.83 0.21
N THR A 20 17.57 -16.58 -0.66
CA THR A 20 17.75 -16.21 -2.06
C THR A 20 16.39 -15.99 -2.69
N CYS A 21 16.01 -14.72 -2.80
CA CYS A 21 14.76 -14.30 -3.38
C CYS A 21 14.92 -14.30 -4.90
N ASN A 22 14.19 -15.15 -5.59
CA ASN A 22 14.03 -15.06 -7.04
C ASN A 22 13.16 -13.87 -7.47
N PHE A 23 12.72 -13.04 -6.52
CA PHE A 23 11.96 -11.84 -6.81
C PHE A 23 12.92 -10.70 -7.13
N SER A 24 13.03 -10.37 -8.41
CA SER A 24 13.77 -9.20 -8.86
C SER A 24 12.83 -8.00 -8.98
N MET A 25 13.02 -7.01 -8.14
CA MET A 25 12.24 -5.75 -8.24
C MET A 25 12.50 -5.03 -9.56
N ALA A 26 13.74 -5.11 -10.09
CA ALA A 26 14.09 -4.54 -11.39
C ALA A 26 13.27 -5.20 -12.52
N GLU A 27 13.13 -6.52 -12.48
CA GLU A 27 12.34 -7.27 -13.47
C GLU A 27 10.84 -6.92 -13.39
N VAL A 28 10.31 -6.75 -12.17
CA VAL A 28 8.93 -6.29 -11.98
C VAL A 28 8.74 -4.89 -12.56
N PHE A 29 9.67 -3.98 -12.31
CA PHE A 29 9.59 -2.62 -12.85
C PHE A 29 9.67 -2.62 -14.37
N SER A 30 10.62 -3.34 -14.95
CA SER A 30 10.73 -3.44 -16.40
C SER A 30 9.45 -3.97 -17.03
N PHE A 31 8.85 -5.02 -16.48
CA PHE A 31 7.56 -5.54 -16.95
C PHE A 31 6.43 -4.50 -16.84
N LEU A 32 6.33 -3.78 -15.73
CA LEU A 32 5.26 -2.79 -15.50
C LEU A 32 5.44 -1.53 -16.38
N GLU A 33 6.67 -1.13 -16.66
CA GLU A 33 6.99 -0.04 -17.59
C GLU A 33 6.61 -0.41 -19.02
N GLU A 34 7.02 -1.57 -19.50
CA GLU A 34 6.64 -2.07 -20.81
C GLU A 34 5.13 -2.26 -20.95
N LEU A 35 4.46 -2.77 -19.90
CA LEU A 35 3.01 -2.90 -19.88
C LEU A 35 2.32 -1.53 -19.91
N ARG A 36 2.90 -0.48 -19.33
CA ARG A 36 2.33 0.88 -19.35
C ARG A 36 2.31 1.44 -20.77
N GLU A 37 3.40 1.24 -21.51
CA GLU A 37 3.51 1.70 -22.90
C GLU A 37 2.67 0.87 -23.89
N ASN A 38 2.42 -0.40 -23.56
CA ASN A 38 1.78 -1.39 -24.41
C ASN A 38 0.51 -1.99 -23.79
N ASN A 39 -0.33 -1.17 -23.16
CA ASN A 39 -1.46 -1.67 -22.34
C ASN A 39 -2.63 -2.18 -23.19
N ASN A 40 -2.41 -3.27 -23.90
CA ASN A 40 -3.40 -3.96 -24.73
C ASN A 40 -3.30 -5.49 -24.59
N ARG A 41 -4.34 -6.18 -25.05
CA ARG A 41 -4.43 -7.64 -24.91
C ARG A 41 -3.44 -8.42 -25.76
N GLU A 42 -3.09 -7.88 -26.90
CA GLU A 42 -2.20 -8.50 -27.89
C GLU A 42 -0.78 -8.59 -27.32
N TRP A 43 -0.25 -7.47 -26.88
CA TRP A 43 1.06 -7.40 -26.21
C TRP A 43 1.10 -8.28 -24.94
N PHE A 44 0.08 -8.18 -24.10
CA PHE A 44 0.02 -8.95 -22.85
C PHE A 44 0.01 -10.47 -23.10
N ASN A 45 -0.71 -10.92 -24.12
CA ASN A 45 -0.73 -12.34 -24.47
C ASN A 45 0.62 -12.81 -25.02
N ALA A 46 1.30 -11.99 -25.81
CA ALA A 46 2.64 -12.29 -26.31
C ALA A 46 3.70 -12.35 -25.19
N HIS A 47 3.51 -11.59 -24.09
CA HIS A 47 4.40 -11.55 -22.93
C HIS A 47 3.85 -12.28 -21.70
N LYS A 48 2.96 -13.25 -21.92
CA LYS A 48 2.27 -13.96 -20.84
C LYS A 48 3.20 -14.70 -19.90
N GLU A 49 4.27 -15.28 -20.40
CA GLU A 49 5.25 -16.02 -19.61
C GLU A 49 6.01 -15.06 -18.67
N TRP A 50 6.39 -13.89 -19.17
CA TRP A 50 7.01 -12.85 -18.34
C TRP A 50 6.08 -12.39 -17.19
N TYR A 51 4.81 -12.14 -17.51
CA TYR A 51 3.82 -11.85 -16.47
C TYR A 51 3.72 -12.96 -15.42
N LEU A 52 3.73 -14.23 -15.84
CA LEU A 52 3.65 -15.37 -14.90
C LEU A 52 4.88 -15.45 -13.98
N ALA A 53 6.08 -15.15 -14.49
CA ALA A 53 7.29 -15.07 -13.69
C ALA A 53 7.22 -13.94 -12.66
N VAL A 54 6.83 -12.74 -13.08
CA VAL A 54 6.61 -11.57 -12.19
C VAL A 54 5.56 -11.89 -11.13
N LYS A 55 4.45 -12.52 -11.51
CA LYS A 55 3.39 -12.92 -10.59
C LYS A 55 3.89 -13.94 -9.55
N ALA A 56 4.63 -14.96 -9.97
CA ALA A 56 5.19 -15.96 -9.06
C ALA A 56 6.17 -15.34 -8.05
N GLY A 57 7.04 -14.44 -8.53
CA GLY A 57 7.94 -13.70 -7.65
C GLY A 57 7.21 -12.81 -6.65
N HIS A 58 6.14 -12.13 -7.07
CA HIS A 58 5.29 -11.33 -6.18
C HIS A 58 4.58 -12.21 -5.13
N GLU A 59 4.07 -13.39 -5.52
CA GLU A 59 3.47 -14.35 -4.59
C GLU A 59 4.49 -14.83 -3.54
N ASP A 60 5.71 -15.15 -3.96
CA ASP A 60 6.79 -15.55 -3.06
C ASP A 60 7.18 -14.42 -2.10
N PHE A 61 7.31 -13.19 -2.60
CA PHE A 61 7.57 -12.01 -1.77
C PHE A 61 6.50 -11.82 -0.69
N ILE A 62 5.21 -11.86 -1.04
CA ILE A 62 4.12 -11.68 -0.08
C ILE A 62 4.05 -12.84 0.93
N ASN A 63 4.29 -14.08 0.49
CA ASN A 63 4.35 -15.24 1.41
C ASN A 63 5.48 -15.13 2.43
N ARG A 64 6.51 -14.32 2.20
CA ARG A 64 7.56 -14.01 3.18
C ARG A 64 7.24 -12.79 4.04
N VAL A 65 6.52 -11.81 3.50
CA VAL A 65 6.07 -10.64 4.26
C VAL A 65 5.04 -11.03 5.32
N ILE A 66 4.11 -11.95 5.02
CA ILE A 66 3.05 -12.34 5.94
C ILE A 66 3.59 -12.86 7.28
N PRO A 67 4.52 -13.82 7.35
CA PRO A 67 5.07 -14.29 8.63
C PRO A 67 5.84 -13.20 9.38
N ALA A 68 6.52 -12.30 8.69
CA ALA A 68 7.21 -11.17 9.31
C ALA A 68 6.21 -10.19 9.93
N LEU A 69 5.12 -9.91 9.24
CA LEU A 69 4.05 -9.05 9.73
C LEU A 69 3.29 -9.71 10.90
N ALA A 70 3.10 -11.02 10.88
CA ALA A 70 2.39 -11.77 11.92
C ALA A 70 3.08 -11.71 13.30
N VAL A 71 4.36 -11.34 13.37
CA VAL A 71 5.08 -11.11 14.62
C VAL A 71 4.45 -9.96 15.42
N THR A 72 4.06 -8.90 14.75
CA THR A 72 3.45 -7.70 15.34
C THR A 72 1.93 -7.67 15.19
N GLU A 73 1.41 -8.36 14.19
CA GLU A 73 -0.02 -8.43 13.86
C GLU A 73 -0.47 -9.89 13.72
N PRO A 74 -0.73 -10.59 14.85
CA PRO A 74 -1.08 -12.02 14.82
C PRO A 74 -2.34 -12.35 14.01
N GLU A 75 -3.22 -11.37 13.77
CA GLU A 75 -4.45 -11.58 13.00
C GLU A 75 -4.20 -11.90 11.51
N VAL A 76 -3.00 -11.64 10.98
CA VAL A 76 -2.64 -11.99 9.60
C VAL A 76 -1.97 -13.35 9.46
N ASP A 77 -1.72 -14.03 10.59
CA ASP A 77 -1.14 -15.37 10.57
C ASP A 77 -2.05 -16.36 9.81
N GLY A 78 -1.43 -17.26 9.08
CA GLY A 78 -2.13 -18.25 8.26
C GLY A 78 -2.66 -17.74 6.93
N LEU A 79 -2.53 -16.45 6.62
CA LEU A 79 -2.81 -15.94 5.26
C LEU A 79 -1.79 -16.47 4.25
N THR A 80 -2.22 -16.55 2.99
CA THR A 80 -1.35 -16.83 1.85
C THR A 80 -1.35 -15.67 0.87
N ALA A 81 -0.36 -15.59 -0.01
CA ALA A 81 -0.32 -14.56 -1.05
C ALA A 81 -1.59 -14.52 -1.90
N LYS A 82 -2.24 -15.67 -2.13
CA LYS A 82 -3.52 -15.76 -2.90
C LYS A 82 -4.66 -15.01 -2.22
N ASP A 83 -4.67 -14.98 -0.89
CA ASP A 83 -5.67 -14.27 -0.10
C ASP A 83 -5.48 -12.75 -0.18
N CYS A 84 -4.25 -12.30 -0.45
CA CYS A 84 -3.80 -10.91 -0.33
C CYS A 84 -3.65 -10.19 -1.68
N ILE A 85 -3.12 -10.86 -2.71
CA ILE A 85 -2.75 -10.25 -3.99
C ILE A 85 -3.96 -9.90 -4.85
N PHE A 86 -3.95 -8.70 -5.42
CA PHE A 86 -4.93 -8.27 -6.41
C PHE A 86 -4.57 -8.75 -7.81
N ARG A 87 -5.59 -9.06 -8.62
CA ARG A 87 -5.41 -9.36 -10.04
C ARG A 87 -4.93 -8.14 -10.82
N ILE A 88 -4.12 -8.36 -11.85
CA ILE A 88 -3.62 -7.29 -12.74
C ILE A 88 -4.72 -6.74 -13.66
N TYR A 89 -5.76 -7.52 -13.94
CA TYR A 89 -6.85 -7.13 -14.83
C TYR A 89 -7.70 -6.02 -14.22
N ARG A 90 -8.06 -5.01 -15.04
CA ARG A 90 -8.96 -3.92 -14.66
C ARG A 90 -10.40 -4.26 -15.02
N ASP A 91 -11.33 -3.75 -14.24
CA ASP A 91 -12.73 -3.64 -14.65
C ASP A 91 -12.94 -2.29 -15.33
N VAL A 92 -13.02 -2.32 -16.64
CA VAL A 92 -13.09 -1.12 -17.48
C VAL A 92 -14.51 -0.75 -17.92
N ARG A 93 -15.53 -1.49 -17.44
CA ARG A 93 -16.93 -1.28 -17.88
C ARG A 93 -17.40 0.14 -17.68
N PHE A 94 -17.12 0.72 -16.53
CA PHE A 94 -17.54 2.06 -16.13
C PHE A 94 -16.37 3.07 -16.02
N SER A 95 -15.18 2.68 -16.46
CA SER A 95 -13.99 3.54 -16.42
C SER A 95 -13.86 4.35 -17.71
N PRO A 96 -13.53 5.65 -17.65
CA PRO A 96 -13.12 6.43 -18.83
C PRO A 96 -11.86 5.86 -19.50
N ASN A 97 -10.90 5.43 -18.69
CA ASN A 97 -9.71 4.74 -19.18
C ASN A 97 -10.04 3.26 -19.49
N LYS A 98 -9.86 2.87 -20.75
CA LYS A 98 -10.19 1.53 -21.28
C LYS A 98 -9.00 0.57 -21.31
N GLU A 99 -7.85 0.95 -20.81
CA GLU A 99 -6.70 0.07 -20.66
C GLU A 99 -7.07 -1.17 -19.83
N PRO A 100 -6.82 -2.40 -20.35
CA PRO A 100 -7.31 -3.62 -19.73
C PRO A 100 -6.52 -4.06 -18.48
N TYR A 101 -5.30 -3.53 -18.28
CA TYR A 101 -4.42 -3.95 -17.20
C TYR A 101 -4.04 -2.79 -16.29
N LYS A 102 -3.70 -3.14 -15.04
CA LYS A 102 -3.10 -2.21 -14.08
C LYS A 102 -1.61 -2.08 -14.37
N THR A 103 -1.07 -0.89 -14.20
CA THR A 103 0.37 -0.58 -14.32
C THR A 103 1.11 -0.76 -12.98
N HIS A 104 0.49 -1.47 -12.05
CA HIS A 104 1.01 -1.79 -10.73
C HIS A 104 0.57 -3.17 -10.28
N ILE A 105 1.31 -3.74 -9.35
CA ILE A 105 0.91 -4.90 -8.57
C ILE A 105 0.76 -4.52 -7.12
N GLY A 106 -0.12 -5.19 -6.39
CA GLY A 106 -0.36 -4.88 -4.98
C GLY A 106 -0.96 -6.02 -4.21
N ALA A 107 -0.78 -5.97 -2.90
CA ALA A 107 -1.32 -6.93 -1.94
C ALA A 107 -1.91 -6.22 -0.73
N TYR A 108 -3.00 -6.76 -0.20
CA TYR A 108 -3.66 -6.27 1.01
C TYR A 108 -3.75 -7.40 2.02
N MET A 109 -2.96 -7.29 3.07
CA MET A 109 -2.85 -8.28 4.15
C MET A 109 -3.74 -7.87 5.29
N VAL A 110 -4.81 -8.61 5.50
CA VAL A 110 -5.83 -8.34 6.52
C VAL A 110 -6.51 -9.64 6.92
N LYS A 111 -6.91 -9.76 8.17
CA LYS A 111 -7.68 -10.92 8.67
C LYS A 111 -8.89 -11.22 7.78
N GLY A 112 -8.97 -12.45 7.28
CA GLY A 112 -10.04 -12.87 6.38
C GLY A 112 -9.78 -12.57 4.90
N GLY A 113 -8.57 -12.07 4.53
CA GLY A 113 -8.16 -11.81 3.15
C GLY A 113 -8.64 -10.47 2.60
N LYS A 114 -8.18 -10.13 1.40
CA LYS A 114 -8.31 -8.79 0.75
C LYS A 114 -9.73 -8.24 0.56
N GLN A 115 -10.75 -9.02 0.82
CA GLN A 115 -12.16 -8.59 0.75
C GLN A 115 -12.73 -8.25 2.13
N SER A 116 -11.98 -8.45 3.18
CA SER A 116 -12.39 -8.12 4.54
C SER A 116 -12.65 -6.61 4.68
N PRO A 117 -13.68 -6.19 5.41
CA PRO A 117 -13.95 -4.78 5.70
C PRO A 117 -13.04 -4.20 6.79
N ARG A 118 -12.11 -4.97 7.33
CA ARG A 118 -11.20 -4.56 8.40
C ARG A 118 -10.06 -3.71 7.88
N ALA A 119 -9.42 -2.97 8.77
CA ALA A 119 -8.14 -2.34 8.51
C ALA A 119 -7.05 -3.40 8.28
N GLY A 120 -6.16 -3.14 7.36
CA GLY A 120 -5.05 -4.03 7.01
C GLY A 120 -3.87 -3.27 6.43
N TYR A 121 -2.88 -4.02 5.98
CA TYR A 121 -1.62 -3.52 5.44
C TYR A 121 -1.58 -3.68 3.93
N TYR A 122 -1.19 -2.63 3.24
CA TYR A 122 -1.16 -2.59 1.79
C TYR A 122 0.25 -2.36 1.26
N VAL A 123 0.65 -3.18 0.32
CA VAL A 123 1.88 -3.00 -0.46
C VAL A 123 1.49 -2.68 -1.89
N HIS A 124 2.07 -1.61 -2.44
CA HIS A 124 1.89 -1.18 -3.82
C HIS A 124 3.24 -1.07 -4.50
N ILE A 125 3.39 -1.76 -5.60
CA ILE A 125 4.61 -1.78 -6.41
C ILE A 125 4.27 -1.23 -7.79
N GLU A 126 4.76 -0.04 -8.06
CA GLU A 126 4.58 0.68 -9.32
C GLU A 126 5.84 1.49 -9.60
N PRO A 127 6.39 1.47 -10.82
CA PRO A 127 7.54 2.30 -11.17
C PRO A 127 7.27 3.77 -10.89
N GLY A 128 8.12 4.40 -10.07
CA GLY A 128 7.98 5.79 -9.65
C GLY A 128 6.93 6.07 -8.57
N ASN A 129 6.15 5.05 -8.12
CA ASN A 129 5.07 5.26 -7.16
C ASN A 129 4.87 4.07 -6.20
N CYS A 130 5.97 3.48 -5.71
CA CYS A 130 5.86 2.45 -4.68
C CYS A 130 5.36 3.02 -3.36
N MET A 131 4.54 2.23 -2.64
CA MET A 131 4.11 2.61 -1.29
C MET A 131 3.81 1.41 -0.41
N ILE A 132 3.98 1.60 0.89
CA ILE A 132 3.43 0.75 1.94
C ILE A 132 2.48 1.61 2.76
N GLY A 133 1.37 1.05 3.16
CA GLY A 133 0.40 1.77 3.97
C GLY A 133 -0.49 0.86 4.80
N GLY A 134 -1.24 1.46 5.71
CA GLY A 134 -2.22 0.78 6.55
C GLY A 134 -3.55 1.52 6.55
N GLY A 135 -4.65 0.80 6.66
CA GLY A 135 -5.98 1.40 6.72
C GLY A 135 -7.07 0.54 6.10
N ILE A 136 -8.19 1.16 5.79
CA ILE A 136 -9.36 0.52 5.19
C ILE A 136 -9.59 1.08 3.79
N TRP A 137 -9.67 0.18 2.81
CA TRP A 137 -9.95 0.56 1.44
C TRP A 137 -11.46 0.56 1.15
N CYS A 138 -12.01 1.68 0.72
CA CYS A 138 -13.41 1.82 0.32
C CYS A 138 -14.41 1.24 1.35
N PRO A 139 -14.40 1.70 2.61
CA PRO A 139 -15.34 1.17 3.60
C PRO A 139 -16.79 1.44 3.19
N GLU A 140 -17.68 0.51 3.53
CA GLU A 140 -19.11 0.70 3.36
C GLU A 140 -19.60 1.95 4.11
N PRO A 141 -20.65 2.63 3.63
CA PRO A 141 -21.11 3.90 4.23
C PRO A 141 -21.43 3.80 5.73
N SER A 142 -21.97 2.66 6.17
CA SER A 142 -22.27 2.38 7.58
C SER A 142 -21.01 2.30 8.43
N LEU A 143 -19.99 1.56 7.96
CA LEU A 143 -18.69 1.47 8.62
C LEU A 143 -17.98 2.81 8.62
N LEU A 144 -18.00 3.55 7.50
CA LEU A 144 -17.40 4.87 7.42
C LEU A 144 -18.04 5.86 8.41
N LYS A 145 -19.38 5.78 8.61
CA LYS A 145 -20.10 6.58 9.61
C LYS A 145 -19.67 6.20 11.03
N ALA A 146 -19.53 4.91 11.32
CA ALA A 146 -19.08 4.42 12.64
C ALA A 146 -17.64 4.87 12.94
N LEU A 147 -16.71 4.73 11.98
CA LEU A 147 -15.34 5.19 12.12
C LEU A 147 -15.23 6.70 12.35
N ARG A 148 -16.03 7.49 11.64
CA ARG A 148 -16.09 8.95 11.86
C ARG A 148 -16.58 9.29 13.25
N LYS A 149 -17.60 8.55 13.74
CA LYS A 149 -18.11 8.75 15.09
C LYS A 149 -17.06 8.38 16.12
N ASP A 150 -16.38 7.27 15.96
CA ASP A 150 -15.33 6.83 16.87
C ASP A 150 -14.19 7.85 16.97
N VAL A 151 -13.70 8.36 15.83
CA VAL A 151 -12.71 9.42 15.82
C VAL A 151 -13.23 10.73 16.44
N TYR A 152 -14.51 11.05 16.26
CA TYR A 152 -15.12 12.22 16.88
C TYR A 152 -15.18 12.08 18.40
N ASP A 153 -15.61 10.92 18.89
CA ASP A 153 -15.74 10.63 20.31
C ASP A 153 -14.36 10.57 21.01
N ASN A 154 -13.31 10.15 20.29
CA ASN A 154 -11.94 9.93 20.79
C ASN A 154 -10.93 10.87 20.11
N ILE A 155 -11.32 12.13 19.84
CA ILE A 155 -10.52 13.07 19.02
C ILE A 155 -9.14 13.37 19.60
N ASP A 156 -9.02 13.42 20.91
CA ASP A 156 -7.75 13.72 21.58
C ASP A 156 -6.77 12.56 21.41
N GLU A 157 -7.22 11.31 21.55
CA GLU A 157 -6.42 10.11 21.30
C GLU A 157 -5.98 10.05 19.84
N PHE A 158 -6.91 10.18 18.91
CA PHE A 158 -6.61 10.20 17.49
C PHE A 158 -5.60 11.30 17.13
N THR A 159 -5.81 12.51 17.66
CA THR A 159 -4.90 13.64 17.46
C THR A 159 -3.53 13.40 18.06
N GLY A 160 -3.47 12.76 19.22
CA GLY A 160 -2.22 12.34 19.87
C GLY A 160 -1.40 11.41 18.96
N ILE A 161 -2.03 10.36 18.43
CA ILE A 161 -1.38 9.40 17.53
C ILE A 161 -0.82 10.07 16.27
N ILE A 162 -1.65 10.86 15.57
CA ILE A 162 -1.23 11.45 14.29
C ILE A 162 -0.25 12.62 14.42
N ARG A 163 -0.16 13.24 15.60
CA ARG A 163 0.81 14.28 15.93
C ARG A 163 2.07 13.73 16.58
N ASP A 164 2.09 12.46 16.92
CA ASP A 164 3.27 11.81 17.43
C ASP A 164 4.45 11.96 16.47
N ALA A 165 5.63 12.27 16.98
CA ALA A 165 6.81 12.56 16.17
C ALA A 165 7.28 11.36 15.36
N GLU A 166 7.23 10.16 15.92
CA GLU A 166 7.59 8.93 15.22
C GLU A 166 6.57 8.58 14.15
N PHE A 167 5.26 8.77 14.43
CA PHE A 167 4.24 8.60 13.40
C PHE A 167 4.49 9.57 12.23
N GLN A 168 4.69 10.85 12.50
CA GLN A 168 4.91 11.87 11.45
C GLN A 168 6.22 11.66 10.67
N LYS A 169 7.23 11.08 11.29
CA LYS A 169 8.50 10.75 10.64
C LYS A 169 8.30 9.68 9.54
N HIS A 170 7.52 8.65 9.83
CA HIS A 170 7.37 7.49 8.96
C HIS A 170 6.13 7.52 8.09
N TYR A 171 5.06 8.17 8.52
CA TYR A 171 3.76 8.11 7.86
C TYR A 171 3.21 9.48 7.47
N VAL A 172 2.34 9.46 6.50
CA VAL A 172 1.49 10.60 6.11
C VAL A 172 0.07 10.09 5.90
N LEU A 173 -0.90 10.82 6.42
CA LEU A 173 -2.29 10.52 6.15
C LEU A 173 -2.64 10.93 4.72
N GLU A 174 -3.19 10.00 3.97
CA GLU A 174 -3.67 10.23 2.61
C GLU A 174 -5.17 9.96 2.50
N GLY A 175 -5.83 10.67 1.62
CA GLY A 175 -7.26 10.52 1.34
C GLY A 175 -7.87 11.78 0.74
N GLU A 176 -9.04 11.62 0.13
CA GLU A 176 -9.79 12.76 -0.38
C GLU A 176 -10.42 13.54 0.77
N LYS A 177 -10.37 14.86 0.72
CA LYS A 177 -10.96 15.73 1.74
C LYS A 177 -12.38 16.14 1.36
N LEU A 178 -13.34 16.06 2.26
CA LEU A 178 -14.64 16.69 2.02
C LEU A 178 -14.53 18.22 2.11
N LYS A 179 -15.28 18.88 1.25
CA LYS A 179 -15.41 20.34 1.29
C LYS A 179 -16.20 20.82 2.51
N LYS A 180 -17.06 19.96 3.08
CA LYS A 180 -17.92 20.25 4.23
C LYS A 180 -17.91 19.08 5.22
N VAL A 181 -18.03 19.39 6.49
CA VAL A 181 -18.23 18.37 7.55
C VAL A 181 -19.55 17.67 7.30
N PRO A 182 -19.60 16.32 7.24
CA PRO A 182 -20.86 15.60 7.02
C PRO A 182 -21.73 15.61 8.26
N ALA A 183 -23.06 15.65 8.07
CA ALA A 183 -23.99 15.42 9.17
C ALA A 183 -23.78 14.00 9.77
N PRO A 184 -23.91 13.80 11.09
CA PRO A 184 -24.44 14.73 12.10
C PRO A 184 -23.37 15.55 12.85
N PHE A 185 -22.13 15.64 12.37
CA PHE A 185 -21.05 16.30 13.08
C PHE A 185 -21.19 17.82 13.04
N PRO A 186 -20.84 18.55 14.13
CA PRO A 186 -20.90 19.99 14.17
C PRO A 186 -20.03 20.66 13.11
N ALA A 187 -20.50 21.76 12.53
CA ALA A 187 -19.77 22.48 11.48
C ALA A 187 -18.44 23.10 11.96
N ASP A 188 -18.28 23.25 13.25
CA ASP A 188 -17.06 23.72 13.93
C ASP A 188 -16.16 22.58 14.41
N PHE A 189 -16.45 21.34 14.02
CA PHE A 189 -15.57 20.21 14.25
C PHE A 189 -14.13 20.59 13.90
N PRO A 190 -13.11 20.23 14.70
CA PRO A 190 -11.86 21.00 14.85
C PRO A 190 -10.99 21.13 13.61
N GLU A 191 -11.52 21.76 12.56
CA GLU A 191 -10.71 22.41 11.53
C GLU A 191 -9.88 23.55 12.11
N LYS A 192 -10.35 24.14 13.22
CA LYS A 192 -9.68 25.24 13.94
C LYS A 192 -8.39 24.86 14.66
N ALA A 193 -8.18 23.59 14.95
CA ALA A 193 -6.89 23.10 15.47
C ALA A 193 -5.78 23.11 14.42
N SER A 194 -6.10 23.32 13.16
CA SER A 194 -5.17 23.30 12.01
C SER A 194 -4.52 24.65 11.71
N ARG A 195 -4.66 25.69 12.54
CA ARG A 195 -4.07 27.02 12.28
C ARG A 195 -2.55 27.09 12.39
N HIS A 196 -1.88 25.99 12.75
CA HIS A 196 -0.42 25.90 12.78
C HIS A 196 0.05 24.74 11.89
N GLY A 197 -0.01 24.93 10.59
CA GLY A 197 0.93 24.32 9.64
C GLY A 197 0.68 22.89 9.16
N SER A 198 -0.43 22.22 9.51
CA SER A 198 -0.75 20.93 8.89
C SER A 198 -2.24 20.83 8.56
N SER A 199 -2.55 21.09 7.31
CA SER A 199 -3.93 21.21 6.77
C SER A 199 -4.63 19.85 6.57
N SER A 200 -4.35 18.82 7.36
CA SER A 200 -4.62 17.45 6.95
C SER A 200 -5.66 16.68 7.77
N LEU A 201 -6.17 17.18 8.89
CA LEU A 201 -6.80 16.31 9.89
C LEU A 201 -8.31 16.06 9.77
N PRO A 202 -9.17 17.03 9.65
CA PRO A 202 -10.62 16.77 9.60
C PRO A 202 -11.13 16.37 8.21
N GLY A 203 -10.49 16.89 7.16
CA GLY A 203 -10.86 16.57 5.79
C GLY A 203 -10.61 15.12 5.40
N THR A 204 -9.56 14.49 5.94
CA THR A 204 -9.17 13.12 5.59
C THR A 204 -10.20 12.08 6.02
N LEU A 205 -10.85 12.27 7.17
CA LEU A 205 -11.89 11.38 7.66
C LEU A 205 -13.27 11.66 7.05
N SER A 206 -13.39 12.80 6.41
CA SER A 206 -14.69 13.28 5.96
C SER A 206 -15.10 12.79 4.57
N SER A 207 -14.18 12.47 3.66
CA SER A 207 -14.56 12.10 2.29
C SER A 207 -14.09 10.76 1.83
N SER A 208 -13.16 10.17 2.54
CA SER A 208 -12.38 9.14 1.87
C SER A 208 -13.08 7.80 1.84
N ARG A 209 -13.24 7.31 0.67
CA ARG A 209 -13.31 5.88 0.41
C ARG A 209 -12.00 5.18 0.82
N ARG A 210 -11.05 5.90 1.49
CA ARG A 210 -9.72 5.42 1.87
C ARG A 210 -9.26 6.10 3.14
N ILE A 211 -9.18 5.37 4.24
CA ILE A 211 -8.44 5.78 5.43
C ILE A 211 -7.11 5.05 5.35
N PHE A 212 -6.05 5.78 4.99
CA PHE A 212 -4.79 5.17 4.66
C PHE A 212 -3.61 6.02 5.15
N SER A 213 -2.64 5.40 5.79
CA SER A 213 -1.35 6.02 6.08
C SER A 213 -0.29 5.47 5.13
N ARG A 214 0.51 6.33 4.52
CA ARG A 214 1.56 5.97 3.57
C ARG A 214 2.93 6.14 4.21
N SER A 215 3.81 5.15 4.07
CA SER A 215 5.20 5.28 4.50
C SER A 215 5.94 6.33 3.69
N ARG A 216 6.70 7.22 4.38
CA ARG A 216 7.51 8.28 3.75
C ARG A 216 8.77 7.73 3.08
N GLU A 217 9.33 6.65 3.59
CA GLU A 217 10.60 6.08 3.11
C GLU A 217 10.51 5.54 1.69
N MET A 218 9.36 5.00 1.30
CA MET A 218 9.15 4.46 -0.05
C MET A 218 9.16 5.54 -1.15
N ARG A 219 9.00 6.82 -0.82
CA ARG A 219 9.06 7.90 -1.81
C ARG A 219 10.48 8.16 -2.30
N SER A 220 11.48 8.01 -1.44
CA SER A 220 12.88 8.20 -1.80
C SER A 220 13.38 7.07 -2.71
N TRP A 221 12.88 5.86 -2.52
CA TRP A 221 13.25 4.69 -3.30
C TRP A 221 12.68 4.75 -4.73
N SER A 222 11.44 5.22 -4.89
CA SER A 222 10.82 5.41 -6.20
C SER A 222 11.45 6.52 -7.03
N ALA A 223 12.10 7.50 -6.40
CA ALA A 223 12.80 8.60 -7.07
C ALA A 223 14.24 8.24 -7.50
N GLY A 224 14.85 7.21 -6.89
CA GLY A 224 16.24 6.82 -7.14
C GLY A 224 16.45 5.83 -8.32
N SER A 225 15.40 5.18 -8.80
CA SER A 225 15.49 4.20 -9.88
C SER A 225 15.60 4.79 -11.30
N GLY A 226 15.59 6.14 -11.42
CA GLY A 226 15.73 6.86 -12.70
C GLY A 226 17.15 7.35 -13.05
N ALA A 227 18.16 7.11 -12.20
CA ALA A 227 19.54 7.51 -12.51
C ALA A 227 20.25 6.38 -13.25
N GLY A 228 20.22 6.46 -14.58
CA GLY A 228 20.79 5.51 -15.51
C GLY A 228 22.29 5.29 -15.32
N ALA A 229 22.67 4.04 -15.38
CA ALA A 229 24.01 3.66 -15.79
C ALA A 229 24.08 3.67 -17.32
N SER A 230 24.56 4.73 -17.90
CA SER A 230 25.02 4.72 -19.28
C SER A 230 26.28 3.85 -19.37
N PRO A 231 26.34 2.87 -20.28
CA PRO A 231 27.58 2.16 -20.53
C PRO A 231 28.54 3.12 -21.26
N GLY A 232 29.64 3.47 -20.62
CA GLY A 232 30.72 4.22 -21.23
C GLY A 232 31.29 3.44 -22.41
N THR A 233 31.13 4.00 -23.59
CA THR A 233 31.91 3.61 -24.79
C THR A 233 33.33 4.06 -24.59
N GLY A 234 34.19 3.16 -24.21
CA GLY A 234 35.66 3.34 -24.26
C GLY A 234 36.17 2.98 -25.64
N SER A 235 36.45 4.00 -26.46
CA SER A 235 37.31 3.89 -27.62
C SER A 235 38.76 4.17 -27.17
N SER A 236 39.65 3.27 -27.42
CA SER A 236 41.02 3.41 -27.96
C SER A 236 41.81 2.16 -27.66
#